data_5be59838caa53f05df3f831f6597327c
#
_entry.id   5be59838caa53f05df3f831f6597327c
#
_cell.length_a   1.000
_cell.length_b   1.000
_cell.length_c   1.000
_cell.angle_alpha   90.00
_cell.angle_beta   90.00
_cell.angle_gamma   90.00
#
_symmetry.space_group_name_H-M   'P 1'
#
loop_
_entity.id
_entity.type
_entity.pdbx_description
1 polymer ?
#
loop_
_entity_poly.entity_id
_entity_poly.type
_entity_poly.pdbx_seq_one_letter_code
_entity_poly.pdbx_strand_id
1 'polypeptide(L)'
;MSERRSQPSSPSLAERILFDFVIIMDTQLTWYGQSAFKIVTPGGKVLLIDPWLSNPVFDKAKQEIAALKHVDLILITHGHSDHVGDAVEIGKNTGAKLVATFDLADAMVKHVGYPADQAQTDTVGHFGGELTLLDGEVKVTFVRAHHGSGVAADDRSGLRHGGAPGGFVITIRGGPTIYHTGDTDLFSDMALLSRFHSIDVMLVCIGDHFTMGPGRAAEAVKLVGPRTAIPMHYGTFPILTGTPEAFERELKERGTETDLRVMKIGETILLGAA
;
A
#
# COMPACT_ATOMS: atom_id res chain seq x y z
N MET A 1 21.02 58.30 27.98
CA MET A 1 19.90 57.87 27.14
C MET A 1 20.02 56.33 27.07
N SER A 2 19.15 55.65 27.80
CA SER A 2 19.14 54.18 27.91
C SER A 2 17.91 53.67 27.14
N GLU A 3 18.15 53.02 26.00
CA GLU A 3 17.10 52.40 25.23
C GLU A 3 16.66 51.08 25.91
N ARG A 4 15.44 51.06 26.39
CA ARG A 4 14.76 49.83 26.85
C ARG A 4 14.36 49.01 25.63
N ARG A 5 14.98 47.87 25.41
CA ARG A 5 14.49 46.84 24.48
C ARG A 5 13.21 46.22 25.04
N SER A 6 12.11 46.39 24.32
CA SER A 6 10.84 45.71 24.61
C SER A 6 10.99 44.20 24.36
N GLN A 7 10.72 43.38 25.37
CA GLN A 7 10.61 41.92 25.19
C GLN A 7 9.31 41.59 24.43
N PRO A 8 9.33 40.58 23.57
CA PRO A 8 8.11 40.13 22.90
C PRO A 8 7.15 39.53 23.94
N SER A 9 5.88 39.95 23.85
CA SER A 9 4.80 39.45 24.70
C SER A 9 4.56 37.96 24.46
N SER A 10 4.43 37.21 25.54
CA SER A 10 4.01 35.81 25.47
C SER A 10 2.60 35.68 24.85
N PRO A 11 2.35 34.70 23.99
CA PRO A 11 1.05 34.54 23.33
C PRO A 11 -0.07 34.32 24.37
N SER A 12 -1.24 34.88 24.09
CA SER A 12 -2.41 34.79 24.96
C SER A 12 -2.92 33.32 25.06
N LEU A 13 -3.67 33.01 26.12
CA LEU A 13 -4.27 31.70 26.32
C LEU A 13 -5.15 31.28 25.14
N ALA A 14 -5.81 32.27 24.46
CA ALA A 14 -6.60 32.00 23.26
C ALA A 14 -5.75 31.61 22.04
N GLU A 15 -4.56 32.22 21.88
CA GLU A 15 -3.62 31.85 20.81
C GLU A 15 -2.98 30.46 21.07
N ARG A 16 -2.79 30.05 22.34
CA ARG A 16 -2.36 28.71 22.70
C ARG A 16 -3.44 27.66 22.41
N ILE A 17 -4.72 27.96 22.65
CA ILE A 17 -5.85 27.04 22.39
C ILE A 17 -6.10 26.84 20.91
N LEU A 18 -5.77 27.82 20.04
CA LEU A 18 -5.90 27.65 18.58
C LEU A 18 -4.81 26.76 17.96
N PHE A 19 -3.67 26.54 18.63
CA PHE A 19 -2.59 25.69 18.15
C PHE A 19 -2.76 24.20 18.52
N ASP A 20 -3.66 23.86 19.46
CA ASP A 20 -3.82 22.48 19.97
C ASP A 20 -5.00 21.69 19.39
N PHE A 21 -5.78 22.24 18.47
CA PHE A 21 -6.74 21.48 17.70
C PHE A 21 -6.13 21.04 16.35
N VAL A 22 -5.12 20.20 16.40
CA VAL A 22 -4.83 19.32 15.27
C VAL A 22 -6.01 18.33 15.22
N ILE A 23 -6.95 18.56 14.33
CA ILE A 23 -7.93 17.52 13.98
C ILE A 23 -7.07 16.39 13.41
N ILE A 24 -6.76 15.37 14.24
CA ILE A 24 -6.13 14.15 13.79
C ILE A 24 -7.20 13.48 12.93
N MET A 25 -7.10 13.63 11.63
CA MET A 25 -7.93 12.89 10.70
C MET A 25 -7.42 11.45 10.67
N ASP A 26 -8.33 10.49 10.81
CA ASP A 26 -7.97 9.08 10.69
C ASP A 26 -7.47 8.79 9.27
N THR A 27 -6.56 7.82 9.16
CA THR A 27 -6.16 7.28 7.85
C THR A 27 -7.34 6.55 7.24
N GLN A 28 -7.69 6.88 5.99
CA GLN A 28 -8.71 6.16 5.25
C GLN A 28 -8.06 5.06 4.40
N LEU A 29 -8.61 3.86 4.47
CA LEU A 29 -8.21 2.73 3.62
C LEU A 29 -9.42 2.28 2.81
N THR A 30 -9.32 2.29 1.48
CA THR A 30 -10.34 1.81 0.55
C THR A 30 -9.82 0.59 -0.19
N TRP A 31 -10.62 -0.48 -0.28
CA TRP A 31 -10.30 -1.67 -1.08
C TRP A 31 -11.14 -1.73 -2.36
N TYR A 32 -10.48 -1.84 -3.51
CA TYR A 32 -11.15 -1.90 -4.81
C TYR A 32 -11.28 -3.32 -5.38
N GLY A 33 -10.92 -4.34 -4.62
CA GLY A 33 -10.80 -5.73 -5.07
C GLY A 33 -9.38 -6.10 -5.46
N GLN A 34 -9.11 -7.38 -5.68
CA GLN A 34 -7.78 -7.95 -5.92
C GLN A 34 -6.77 -7.43 -4.87
N SER A 35 -5.67 -6.82 -5.28
CA SER A 35 -4.68 -6.19 -4.40
C SER A 35 -4.73 -4.65 -4.44
N ALA A 36 -5.80 -4.08 -5.02
CA ALA A 36 -5.91 -2.65 -5.27
C ALA A 36 -6.45 -1.88 -4.06
N PHE A 37 -5.62 -0.98 -3.50
CA PHE A 37 -5.99 -0.16 -2.35
C PHE A 37 -5.72 1.32 -2.59
N LYS A 38 -6.56 2.17 -1.95
CA LYS A 38 -6.32 3.61 -1.79
C LYS A 38 -6.12 3.91 -0.31
N ILE A 39 -5.10 4.70 -0.01
CA ILE A 39 -4.87 5.27 1.32
C ILE A 39 -4.99 6.78 1.22
N VAL A 40 -5.75 7.39 2.13
CA VAL A 40 -5.72 8.84 2.37
C VAL A 40 -5.16 9.06 3.77
N THR A 41 -4.03 9.74 3.86
CA THR A 41 -3.34 9.97 5.13
C THR A 41 -4.02 11.06 5.96
N PRO A 42 -3.70 11.20 7.25
CA PRO A 42 -4.19 12.32 8.08
C PRO A 42 -3.88 13.70 7.51
N GLY A 43 -2.78 13.86 6.77
CA GLY A 43 -2.43 15.09 6.07
C GLY A 43 -3.11 15.28 4.71
N GLY A 44 -4.01 14.36 4.32
CA GLY A 44 -4.74 14.42 3.05
C GLY A 44 -3.96 13.93 1.83
N LYS A 45 -2.81 13.26 2.03
CA LYS A 45 -2.05 12.66 0.93
C LYS A 45 -2.72 11.41 0.42
N VAL A 46 -2.74 11.23 -0.90
CA VAL A 46 -3.42 10.12 -1.58
C VAL A 46 -2.39 9.15 -2.17
N LEU A 47 -2.42 7.91 -1.71
CA LEU A 47 -1.59 6.82 -2.19
C LEU A 47 -2.48 5.76 -2.82
N LEU A 48 -2.06 5.19 -3.94
CA LEU A 48 -2.64 3.99 -4.51
C LEU A 48 -1.61 2.86 -4.47
N ILE A 49 -2.06 1.65 -4.16
CA ILE A 49 -1.24 0.44 -4.18
C ILE A 49 -1.85 -0.50 -5.19
N ASP A 50 -1.05 -0.99 -6.14
CA ASP A 50 -1.44 -1.95 -7.18
C ASP A 50 -2.80 -1.61 -7.82
N PRO A 51 -2.97 -0.39 -8.42
CA PRO A 51 -4.26 0.17 -8.75
C PRO A 51 -4.88 -0.46 -10.00
N TRP A 52 -5.27 -1.72 -9.92
CA TRP A 52 -6.13 -2.35 -10.91
C TRP A 52 -7.60 -2.16 -10.54
N LEU A 53 -8.10 -0.92 -10.69
CA LEU A 53 -9.48 -0.57 -10.40
C LEU A 53 -10.44 -1.19 -11.44
N SER A 54 -9.98 -1.32 -12.69
CA SER A 54 -10.75 -1.94 -13.80
C SER A 54 -10.91 -3.45 -13.70
N ASN A 55 -10.61 -4.04 -12.53
CA ASN A 55 -10.79 -5.46 -12.27
C ASN A 55 -12.28 -5.90 -12.38
N PRO A 56 -12.56 -7.19 -12.67
CA PRO A 56 -13.91 -7.63 -13.00
C PRO A 56 -14.92 -7.59 -11.85
N VAL A 57 -14.48 -7.35 -10.61
CA VAL A 57 -15.36 -7.34 -9.43
C VAL A 57 -15.67 -5.93 -8.89
N PHE A 58 -15.05 -4.88 -9.46
CA PHE A 58 -15.34 -3.49 -9.09
C PHE A 58 -16.04 -2.76 -10.26
N ASP A 59 -17.36 -2.63 -10.18
CA ASP A 59 -18.22 -2.09 -11.23
C ASP A 59 -18.13 -0.57 -11.42
N LYS A 60 -17.54 0.17 -10.46
CA LYS A 60 -17.44 1.64 -10.47
C LYS A 60 -16.08 2.16 -10.94
N ALA A 61 -15.22 1.32 -11.51
CA ALA A 61 -13.85 1.65 -11.87
C ALA A 61 -13.74 2.95 -12.67
N LYS A 62 -14.49 3.09 -13.76
CA LYS A 62 -14.45 4.31 -14.61
C LYS A 62 -14.82 5.59 -13.87
N GLN A 63 -15.79 5.50 -12.97
CA GLN A 63 -16.24 6.64 -12.16
C GLN A 63 -15.17 7.02 -11.13
N GLU A 64 -14.60 6.02 -10.46
CA GLU A 64 -13.55 6.22 -9.45
C GLU A 64 -12.28 6.79 -10.09
N ILE A 65 -11.81 6.23 -11.19
CA ILE A 65 -10.62 6.75 -11.92
C ILE A 65 -10.87 8.20 -12.36
N ALA A 66 -12.05 8.52 -12.90
CA ALA A 66 -12.39 9.89 -13.32
C ALA A 66 -12.51 10.86 -12.11
N ALA A 67 -12.83 10.35 -10.93
CA ALA A 67 -12.90 11.13 -9.69
C ALA A 67 -11.54 11.42 -9.06
N LEU A 68 -10.50 10.63 -9.37
CA LEU A 68 -9.13 10.84 -8.91
C LEU A 68 -8.53 12.09 -9.57
N LYS A 69 -8.68 13.25 -8.93
CA LYS A 69 -8.14 14.53 -9.43
C LYS A 69 -6.69 14.75 -9.03
N HIS A 70 -6.26 14.12 -7.96
CA HIS A 70 -4.91 14.17 -7.42
C HIS A 70 -4.57 12.84 -6.77
N VAL A 71 -3.37 12.34 -7.07
CA VAL A 71 -2.74 11.19 -6.42
C VAL A 71 -1.28 11.59 -6.22
N ASP A 72 -0.79 11.48 -5.00
CA ASP A 72 0.60 11.80 -4.68
C ASP A 72 1.54 10.68 -5.09
N LEU A 73 1.19 9.42 -4.75
CA LEU A 73 2.03 8.25 -4.99
C LEU A 73 1.22 7.09 -5.57
N ILE A 74 1.81 6.36 -6.52
CA ILE A 74 1.37 5.04 -6.95
C ILE A 74 2.47 4.04 -6.60
N LEU A 75 2.13 3.07 -5.74
CA LEU A 75 3.03 2.01 -5.31
C LEU A 75 2.72 0.74 -6.10
N ILE A 76 3.72 0.15 -6.76
CA ILE A 76 3.56 -1.10 -7.53
C ILE A 76 4.47 -2.16 -6.95
N THR A 77 3.86 -3.27 -6.50
CA THR A 77 4.57 -4.37 -5.84
C THR A 77 5.37 -5.22 -6.83
N HIS A 78 4.82 -5.48 -8.00
CA HIS A 78 5.44 -6.27 -9.06
C HIS A 78 4.75 -6.04 -10.43
N GLY A 79 5.31 -6.61 -11.49
CA GLY A 79 4.99 -6.25 -12.86
C GLY A 79 3.76 -6.93 -13.49
N HIS A 80 3.01 -7.79 -12.77
CA HIS A 80 1.85 -8.46 -13.36
C HIS A 80 0.71 -7.48 -13.65
N SER A 81 -0.09 -7.78 -14.66
CA SER A 81 -1.11 -6.88 -15.19
C SER A 81 -2.23 -6.54 -14.19
N ASP A 82 -2.54 -7.44 -13.28
CA ASP A 82 -3.52 -7.26 -12.21
C ASP A 82 -3.01 -6.43 -11.02
N HIS A 83 -1.76 -5.95 -11.08
CA HIS A 83 -1.15 -5.00 -10.15
C HIS A 83 -0.76 -3.68 -10.83
N VAL A 84 -0.09 -3.75 -12.00
CA VAL A 84 0.17 -2.55 -12.82
C VAL A 84 -1.15 -1.88 -13.22
N GLY A 85 -2.14 -2.68 -13.63
CA GLY A 85 -3.52 -2.27 -13.87
C GLY A 85 -3.66 -0.91 -14.56
N ASP A 86 -4.35 0.01 -13.89
CA ASP A 86 -4.67 1.35 -14.38
C ASP A 86 -3.59 2.39 -13.99
N ALA A 87 -2.44 1.95 -13.44
CA ALA A 87 -1.40 2.84 -12.91
C ALA A 87 -0.89 3.86 -13.93
N VAL A 88 -0.71 3.45 -15.18
CA VAL A 88 -0.21 4.35 -16.24
C VAL A 88 -1.22 5.43 -16.58
N GLU A 89 -2.50 5.07 -16.73
CA GLU A 89 -3.59 6.04 -16.99
C GLU A 89 -3.71 7.02 -15.83
N ILE A 90 -3.77 6.52 -14.59
CA ILE A 90 -3.89 7.35 -13.39
C ILE A 90 -2.66 8.24 -13.22
N GLY A 91 -1.46 7.71 -13.39
CA GLY A 91 -0.21 8.47 -13.31
C GLY A 91 -0.16 9.63 -14.30
N LYS A 92 -0.52 9.39 -15.58
CA LYS A 92 -0.60 10.43 -16.61
C LYS A 92 -1.62 11.52 -16.28
N ASN A 93 -2.76 11.14 -15.71
CA ASN A 93 -3.86 12.08 -15.45
C ASN A 93 -3.66 12.90 -14.17
N THR A 94 -2.92 12.38 -13.17
CA THR A 94 -2.79 12.99 -11.84
C THR A 94 -1.41 13.55 -11.54
N GLY A 95 -0.38 13.15 -12.29
CA GLY A 95 1.00 13.49 -12.01
C GLY A 95 1.60 12.65 -10.86
N ALA A 96 0.96 11.54 -10.49
CA ALA A 96 1.41 10.69 -9.37
C ALA A 96 2.83 10.17 -9.59
N LYS A 97 3.67 10.24 -8.57
CA LYS A 97 5.01 9.65 -8.60
C LYS A 97 4.94 8.14 -8.38
N LEU A 98 5.74 7.40 -9.13
CA LEU A 98 5.84 5.94 -9.02
C LEU A 98 6.78 5.56 -7.87
N VAL A 99 6.30 4.70 -6.97
CA VAL A 99 7.10 4.00 -5.96
C VAL A 99 7.18 2.53 -6.34
N ALA A 100 8.35 2.08 -6.74
CA ALA A 100 8.59 0.70 -7.16
C ALA A 100 10.07 0.36 -6.98
N THR A 101 10.45 -0.93 -7.13
CA THR A 101 11.87 -1.28 -7.28
C THR A 101 12.44 -0.67 -8.55
N PHE A 102 13.73 -0.36 -8.56
CA PHE A 102 14.39 0.29 -9.69
C PHE A 102 14.15 -0.46 -11.01
N ASP A 103 14.31 -1.78 -11.01
CA ASP A 103 14.13 -2.60 -12.22
C ASP A 103 12.68 -2.57 -12.71
N LEU A 104 11.70 -2.58 -11.79
CA LEU A 104 10.29 -2.48 -12.15
C LEU A 104 9.94 -1.11 -12.71
N ALA A 105 10.42 -0.04 -12.08
CA ALA A 105 10.19 1.33 -12.56
C ALA A 105 10.77 1.54 -13.97
N ASP A 106 12.01 1.07 -14.22
CA ASP A 106 12.64 1.11 -15.53
C ASP A 106 11.83 0.34 -16.59
N ALA A 107 11.35 -0.87 -16.21
CA ALA A 107 10.51 -1.68 -17.09
C ALA A 107 9.15 -1.01 -17.37
N MET A 108 8.52 -0.39 -16.38
CA MET A 108 7.25 0.34 -16.55
C MET A 108 7.41 1.56 -17.46
N VAL A 109 8.48 2.31 -17.32
CA VAL A 109 8.76 3.45 -18.21
C VAL A 109 9.01 2.98 -19.64
N LYS A 110 9.84 1.95 -19.82
CA LYS A 110 10.26 1.49 -21.15
C LYS A 110 9.21 0.69 -21.92
N HIS A 111 8.37 -0.06 -21.21
CA HIS A 111 7.53 -1.09 -21.85
C HIS A 111 6.02 -0.91 -21.67
N VAL A 112 5.56 -0.11 -20.70
CA VAL A 112 4.13 0.19 -20.48
C VAL A 112 3.81 1.68 -20.50
N GLY A 113 4.82 2.53 -20.73
CA GLY A 113 4.62 3.95 -20.96
C GLY A 113 4.27 4.77 -19.72
N TYR A 114 4.73 4.35 -18.52
CA TYR A 114 4.65 5.22 -17.35
C TYR A 114 5.54 6.46 -17.55
N PRO A 115 5.09 7.68 -17.18
CA PRO A 115 5.88 8.89 -17.43
C PRO A 115 7.24 8.86 -16.72
N ALA A 116 8.32 9.05 -17.47
CA ALA A 116 9.68 8.93 -16.97
C ALA A 116 10.01 10.00 -15.88
N ASP A 117 9.43 11.17 -15.97
CA ASP A 117 9.59 12.26 -14.99
C ASP A 117 8.86 12.00 -13.66
N GLN A 118 7.96 11.02 -13.63
CA GLN A 118 7.24 10.57 -12.44
C GLN A 118 7.88 9.30 -11.80
N ALA A 119 8.91 8.71 -12.42
CA ALA A 119 9.61 7.50 -11.97
C ALA A 119 11.10 7.82 -11.72
N GLN A 120 11.37 8.69 -10.77
CA GLN A 120 12.70 9.21 -10.49
C GLN A 120 13.30 8.59 -9.22
N THR A 121 14.60 8.75 -9.02
CA THR A 121 15.36 8.17 -7.89
C THR A 121 14.93 8.66 -6.53
N ASP A 122 14.13 9.72 -6.43
CA ASP A 122 13.55 10.21 -5.18
C ASP A 122 12.38 9.34 -4.68
N THR A 123 11.77 8.54 -5.55
CA THR A 123 10.65 7.65 -5.21
C THR A 123 10.87 6.19 -5.61
N VAL A 124 11.92 5.91 -6.38
CA VAL A 124 12.31 4.55 -6.78
C VAL A 124 13.39 4.03 -5.84
N GLY A 125 13.22 2.80 -5.36
CA GLY A 125 14.13 2.21 -4.37
C GLY A 125 14.45 0.75 -4.66
N HIS A 126 14.85 0.01 -3.62
CA HIS A 126 15.09 -1.44 -3.71
C HIS A 126 15.00 -2.09 -2.32
N PHE A 127 14.96 -3.43 -2.28
CA PHE A 127 14.92 -4.19 -1.03
C PHE A 127 16.10 -3.85 -0.11
N GLY A 128 15.77 -3.68 1.19
CA GLY A 128 16.69 -3.19 2.21
C GLY A 128 16.75 -1.66 2.31
N GLY A 129 16.06 -0.94 1.40
CA GLY A 129 15.91 0.52 1.45
C GLY A 129 14.59 0.95 2.08
N GLU A 130 14.60 2.14 2.68
CA GLU A 130 13.42 2.88 3.15
C GLU A 130 13.44 4.26 2.50
N LEU A 131 12.34 4.66 1.91
CA LEU A 131 12.12 6.00 1.37
C LEU A 131 11.33 6.83 2.38
N THR A 132 11.75 8.08 2.59
CA THR A 132 10.99 9.08 3.33
C THR A 132 10.37 10.06 2.33
N LEU A 133 9.05 10.06 2.22
CA LEU A 133 8.30 10.73 1.15
C LEU A 133 7.30 11.74 1.73
N LEU A 134 6.82 12.66 0.89
CA LEU A 134 5.76 13.61 1.22
C LEU A 134 6.09 14.41 2.49
N ASP A 135 7.26 15.05 2.52
CA ASP A 135 7.76 15.84 3.66
C ASP A 135 7.80 15.05 4.98
N GLY A 136 8.12 13.75 4.87
CA GLY A 136 8.22 12.84 6.01
C GLY A 136 6.88 12.36 6.57
N GLU A 137 5.76 12.59 5.86
CA GLU A 137 4.45 12.07 6.25
C GLU A 137 4.36 10.56 6.02
N VAL A 138 5.05 10.04 5.00
CA VAL A 138 5.01 8.63 4.62
C VAL A 138 6.43 8.10 4.51
N LYS A 139 6.67 6.94 5.13
CA LYS A 139 7.86 6.12 4.90
C LYS A 139 7.45 4.83 4.22
N VAL A 140 8.23 4.39 3.25
CA VAL A 140 8.00 3.15 2.50
C VAL A 140 9.26 2.28 2.56
N THR A 141 9.17 1.13 3.22
CA THR A 141 10.20 0.10 3.24
C THR A 141 9.87 -0.98 2.22
N PHE A 142 10.83 -1.32 1.37
CA PHE A 142 10.67 -2.39 0.38
C PHE A 142 10.91 -3.75 1.01
N VAL A 143 9.92 -4.64 0.91
CA VAL A 143 9.95 -5.99 1.46
C VAL A 143 9.97 -7.01 0.33
N ARG A 144 10.78 -8.07 0.46
CA ARG A 144 10.82 -9.16 -0.53
C ARG A 144 9.51 -9.92 -0.58
N ALA A 145 9.21 -10.48 -1.74
CA ALA A 145 8.14 -11.44 -1.95
C ALA A 145 8.67 -12.64 -2.75
N HIS A 146 8.04 -13.79 -2.59
CA HIS A 146 8.35 -15.00 -3.36
C HIS A 146 7.29 -15.19 -4.43
N HIS A 147 7.52 -14.58 -5.60
CA HIS A 147 6.59 -14.57 -6.73
C HIS A 147 7.33 -14.24 -8.04
N GLY A 148 6.60 -14.05 -9.13
CA GLY A 148 7.11 -13.54 -10.39
C GLY A 148 6.94 -12.02 -10.53
N SER A 149 7.62 -11.41 -11.50
CA SER A 149 7.45 -9.97 -11.80
C SER A 149 7.70 -9.71 -13.29
N GLY A 150 6.84 -10.30 -14.15
CA GLY A 150 6.87 -10.03 -15.58
C GLY A 150 5.97 -8.85 -15.94
N VAL A 151 6.49 -7.86 -16.66
CA VAL A 151 5.72 -6.71 -17.16
C VAL A 151 5.22 -7.02 -18.56
N ALA A 152 3.91 -6.92 -18.80
CA ALA A 152 3.33 -7.05 -20.14
C ALA A 152 3.66 -5.82 -20.98
N ALA A 153 4.36 -6.02 -22.10
CA ALA A 153 4.70 -4.91 -22.99
C ALA A 153 3.48 -4.44 -23.81
N ASP A 154 3.34 -3.12 -23.99
CA ASP A 154 2.27 -2.49 -24.78
C ASP A 154 2.18 -3.00 -26.22
N ASP A 155 3.32 -3.36 -26.82
CA ASP A 155 3.41 -3.88 -28.17
C ASP A 155 2.97 -5.35 -28.31
N ARG A 156 2.49 -5.96 -27.22
CA ARG A 156 2.08 -7.37 -27.12
C ARG A 156 3.20 -8.37 -27.47
N SER A 157 4.45 -7.96 -27.40
CA SER A 157 5.61 -8.83 -27.69
C SER A 157 5.95 -9.80 -26.56
N GLY A 158 5.07 -9.92 -25.55
CA GLY A 158 5.21 -10.81 -24.41
C GLY A 158 5.64 -10.09 -23.12
N LEU A 159 6.10 -10.87 -22.15
CA LEU A 159 6.56 -10.34 -20.87
C LEU A 159 8.00 -9.83 -20.96
N ARG A 160 8.24 -8.73 -20.27
CA ARG A 160 9.58 -8.17 -20.02
C ARG A 160 9.93 -8.40 -18.55
N HIS A 161 11.21 -8.45 -18.25
CA HIS A 161 11.70 -8.58 -16.88
C HIS A 161 11.33 -7.31 -16.09
N GLY A 162 10.62 -7.46 -15.00
CA GLY A 162 10.17 -6.38 -14.09
C GLY A 162 10.88 -6.42 -12.74
N GLY A 163 12.10 -6.94 -12.68
CA GLY A 163 12.83 -7.10 -11.42
C GLY A 163 12.28 -8.21 -10.55
N ALA A 164 12.62 -8.20 -9.27
CA ALA A 164 12.09 -9.11 -8.27
C ALA A 164 10.79 -8.54 -7.69
N PRO A 165 9.79 -9.41 -7.39
CA PRO A 165 8.54 -8.99 -6.75
C PRO A 165 8.79 -8.57 -5.30
N GLY A 166 7.93 -7.72 -4.78
CA GLY A 166 7.99 -7.25 -3.40
C GLY A 166 6.64 -6.89 -2.81
N GLY A 167 6.69 -6.45 -1.57
CA GLY A 167 5.62 -5.78 -0.85
C GLY A 167 6.15 -4.49 -0.24
N PHE A 168 5.30 -3.82 0.54
CA PHE A 168 5.65 -2.56 1.18
C PHE A 168 5.24 -2.55 2.65
N VAL A 169 6.14 -2.10 3.53
CA VAL A 169 5.74 -1.59 4.83
C VAL A 169 5.63 -0.08 4.71
N ILE A 170 4.44 0.44 4.94
CA ILE A 170 4.09 1.86 4.80
C ILE A 170 3.82 2.41 6.19
N THR A 171 4.70 3.26 6.71
CA THR A 171 4.51 3.94 8.00
C THR A 171 3.99 5.35 7.75
N ILE A 172 2.85 5.68 8.34
CA ILE A 172 2.16 6.97 8.16
C ILE A 172 2.33 7.78 9.44
N ARG A 173 2.86 9.00 9.33
CA ARG A 173 3.01 9.89 10.48
C ARG A 173 1.64 10.28 11.05
N GLY A 174 1.40 9.93 12.33
CA GLY A 174 0.10 10.12 12.98
C GLY A 174 -0.99 9.16 12.50
N GLY A 175 -0.63 8.08 11.82
CA GLY A 175 -1.49 7.01 11.35
C GLY A 175 -0.88 5.63 11.59
N PRO A 176 -1.44 4.57 11.00
CA PRO A 176 -0.97 3.20 11.18
C PRO A 176 0.28 2.89 10.36
N THR A 177 0.96 1.80 10.74
CA THR A 177 1.93 1.10 9.90
C THR A 177 1.22 -0.06 9.17
N ILE A 178 1.21 -0.01 7.85
CA ILE A 178 0.50 -0.96 6.98
C ILE A 178 1.53 -1.82 6.23
N TYR A 179 1.41 -3.15 6.32
CA TYR A 179 2.17 -4.07 5.48
C TYR A 179 1.28 -4.61 4.36
N HIS A 180 1.56 -4.22 3.12
CA HIS A 180 0.96 -4.82 1.92
C HIS A 180 1.91 -5.89 1.40
N THR A 181 1.48 -7.16 1.42
CA THR A 181 2.36 -8.29 1.07
C THR A 181 2.77 -8.32 -0.40
N GLY A 182 2.00 -7.67 -1.27
CA GLY A 182 2.01 -8.01 -2.68
C GLY A 182 1.56 -9.45 -2.88
N ASP A 183 1.88 -10.00 -4.03
CA ASP A 183 1.72 -11.42 -4.30
C ASP A 183 2.95 -12.18 -3.81
N THR A 184 2.73 -13.18 -2.98
CA THR A 184 3.84 -13.93 -2.37
C THR A 184 3.41 -15.32 -1.91
N ASP A 185 4.39 -16.23 -1.81
CA ASP A 185 4.33 -17.39 -0.95
C ASP A 185 4.76 -17.02 0.48
N LEU A 186 4.55 -17.94 1.43
CA LEU A 186 5.07 -17.88 2.79
C LEU A 186 6.59 -18.10 2.79
N PHE A 187 7.30 -17.28 3.56
CA PHE A 187 8.73 -17.44 3.82
C PHE A 187 9.10 -17.04 5.25
N SER A 188 10.13 -17.68 5.80
CA SER A 188 10.53 -17.53 7.21
C SER A 188 10.91 -16.11 7.61
N ASP A 189 11.51 -15.36 6.68
CA ASP A 189 12.03 -14.02 6.97
C ASP A 189 10.92 -12.97 7.18
N MET A 190 9.65 -13.32 6.90
CA MET A 190 8.50 -12.51 7.33
C MET A 190 8.53 -12.24 8.84
N ALA A 191 9.04 -13.18 9.65
CA ALA A 191 9.21 -13.00 11.09
C ALA A 191 10.18 -11.87 11.47
N LEU A 192 11.06 -11.45 10.57
CA LEU A 192 11.99 -10.35 10.82
C LEU A 192 11.30 -8.98 10.78
N LEU A 193 10.16 -8.86 10.11
CA LEU A 193 9.45 -7.59 9.97
C LEU A 193 9.06 -7.03 11.34
N SER A 194 8.57 -7.88 12.25
CA SER A 194 8.18 -7.47 13.61
C SER A 194 9.35 -7.00 14.47
N ARG A 195 10.61 -7.25 14.07
CA ARG A 195 11.79 -6.74 14.77
C ARG A 195 12.10 -5.29 14.42
N PHE A 196 11.63 -4.82 13.27
CA PHE A 196 11.93 -3.48 12.76
C PHE A 196 10.68 -2.60 12.67
N HIS A 197 9.49 -3.19 12.61
CA HIS A 197 8.23 -2.49 12.44
C HIS A 197 7.17 -3.05 13.38
N SER A 198 6.40 -2.17 14.02
CA SER A 198 5.12 -2.54 14.65
C SER A 198 4.05 -2.46 13.58
N ILE A 199 3.57 -3.60 13.10
CA ILE A 199 2.57 -3.66 12.01
C ILE A 199 1.17 -3.57 12.62
N ASP A 200 0.44 -2.50 12.30
CA ASP A 200 -0.95 -2.34 12.72
C ASP A 200 -1.91 -3.09 11.82
N VAL A 201 -1.68 -3.01 10.50
CA VAL A 201 -2.52 -3.64 9.50
C VAL A 201 -1.68 -4.42 8.50
N MET A 202 -2.03 -5.67 8.26
CA MET A 202 -1.44 -6.51 7.21
C MET A 202 -2.49 -6.79 6.12
N LEU A 203 -2.24 -6.29 4.91
CA LEU A 203 -3.01 -6.60 3.71
C LEU A 203 -2.38 -7.86 3.10
N VAL A 204 -3.04 -9.01 3.25
CA VAL A 204 -2.45 -10.32 3.00
C VAL A 204 -3.18 -11.08 1.90
N CYS A 205 -2.45 -11.54 0.89
CA CYS A 205 -2.98 -12.37 -0.19
C CYS A 205 -3.39 -13.75 0.34
N ILE A 206 -4.62 -14.19 -0.01
CA ILE A 206 -5.19 -15.47 0.44
C ILE A 206 -5.76 -16.31 -0.70
N GLY A 207 -5.62 -15.87 -1.97
CA GLY A 207 -6.36 -16.40 -3.12
C GLY A 207 -6.05 -17.85 -3.47
N ASP A 208 -4.93 -18.41 -2.99
CA ASP A 208 -4.40 -19.71 -3.43
C ASP A 208 -3.99 -19.67 -4.92
N HIS A 209 -3.70 -20.80 -5.52
CA HIS A 209 -3.30 -21.01 -6.90
C HIS A 209 -2.07 -20.18 -7.35
N PHE A 210 -2.12 -18.85 -7.27
CA PHE A 210 -1.02 -17.95 -7.66
C PHE A 210 -0.29 -17.34 -6.45
N THR A 211 -0.91 -17.33 -5.27
CA THR A 211 -0.38 -16.73 -4.05
C THR A 211 -0.53 -17.70 -2.87
N MET A 212 -0.31 -17.23 -1.66
CA MET A 212 -0.66 -18.02 -0.47
C MET A 212 -2.14 -18.37 -0.50
N GLY A 213 -2.46 -19.62 -0.14
CA GLY A 213 -3.81 -19.99 0.29
C GLY A 213 -4.02 -19.65 1.76
N PRO A 214 -5.27 -19.80 2.29
CA PRO A 214 -5.64 -19.43 3.65
C PRO A 214 -4.71 -19.94 4.74
N GLY A 215 -4.27 -21.21 4.66
CA GLY A 215 -3.40 -21.81 5.67
C GLY A 215 -2.00 -21.19 5.73
N ARG A 216 -1.38 -20.94 4.56
CA ARG A 216 -0.06 -20.27 4.50
C ARG A 216 -0.17 -18.79 4.89
N ALA A 217 -1.24 -18.11 4.49
CA ALA A 217 -1.50 -16.73 4.86
C ALA A 217 -1.68 -16.57 6.38
N ALA A 218 -2.39 -17.49 7.03
CA ALA A 218 -2.53 -17.48 8.49
C ALA A 218 -1.18 -17.73 9.21
N GLU A 219 -0.31 -18.56 8.66
CA GLU A 219 1.06 -18.70 9.19
C GLU A 219 1.88 -17.42 8.99
N ALA A 220 1.77 -16.76 7.85
CA ALA A 220 2.41 -15.48 7.60
C ALA A 220 1.95 -14.42 8.60
N VAL A 221 0.64 -14.34 8.89
CA VAL A 221 0.08 -13.47 9.94
C VAL A 221 0.67 -13.79 11.30
N LYS A 222 0.79 -15.06 11.66
CA LYS A 222 1.43 -15.48 12.92
C LYS A 222 2.89 -15.06 13.01
N LEU A 223 3.64 -15.16 11.91
CA LEU A 223 5.05 -14.75 11.87
C LEU A 223 5.23 -13.22 12.00
N VAL A 224 4.36 -12.45 11.35
CA VAL A 224 4.41 -10.98 11.34
C VAL A 224 3.80 -10.38 12.61
N GLY A 225 2.75 -10.98 13.16
CA GLY A 225 2.05 -10.53 14.36
C GLY A 225 1.38 -9.15 14.21
N PRO A 226 0.65 -8.86 13.11
CA PRO A 226 -0.05 -7.59 12.96
C PRO A 226 -1.23 -7.51 13.94
N ARG A 227 -1.68 -6.30 14.26
CA ARG A 227 -2.89 -6.08 15.06
C ARG A 227 -4.14 -6.52 14.30
N THR A 228 -4.21 -6.16 13.01
CA THR A 228 -5.34 -6.50 12.12
C THR A 228 -4.83 -7.11 10.83
N ALA A 229 -5.46 -8.19 10.38
CA ALA A 229 -5.26 -8.78 9.05
C ALA A 229 -6.47 -8.49 8.16
N ILE A 230 -6.21 -7.98 6.96
CA ILE A 230 -7.21 -7.74 5.92
C ILE A 230 -6.87 -8.64 4.74
N PRO A 231 -7.71 -9.61 4.40
CA PRO A 231 -7.47 -10.50 3.27
C PRO A 231 -7.67 -9.77 1.95
N MET A 232 -6.82 -10.07 0.98
CA MET A 232 -6.87 -9.56 -0.38
C MET A 232 -6.55 -10.67 -1.40
N HIS A 233 -6.59 -10.34 -2.70
CA HIS A 233 -6.26 -11.23 -3.81
C HIS A 233 -7.11 -12.51 -3.81
N TYR A 234 -8.43 -12.38 -3.61
CA TYR A 234 -9.38 -13.48 -3.63
C TYR A 234 -10.70 -13.07 -4.31
N GLY A 235 -11.44 -14.05 -4.81
CA GLY A 235 -12.79 -13.84 -5.37
C GLY A 235 -12.84 -13.12 -6.71
N THR A 236 -11.71 -12.67 -7.27
CA THR A 236 -11.63 -11.95 -8.55
C THR A 236 -11.78 -12.90 -9.73
N PHE A 237 -11.22 -14.10 -9.63
CA PHE A 237 -11.28 -15.15 -10.64
C PHE A 237 -11.73 -16.47 -10.03
N PRO A 238 -12.48 -17.33 -10.76
CA PRO A 238 -12.95 -18.62 -10.25
C PRO A 238 -11.84 -19.56 -9.79
N ILE A 239 -10.62 -19.40 -10.31
CA ILE A 239 -9.46 -20.21 -9.98
C ILE A 239 -8.86 -19.84 -8.59
N LEU A 240 -9.18 -18.66 -8.06
CA LEU A 240 -8.76 -18.23 -6.72
C LEU A 240 -9.71 -18.85 -5.69
N THR A 241 -9.33 -19.97 -5.13
CA THR A 241 -10.18 -20.81 -4.27
C THR A 241 -10.15 -20.40 -2.79
N GLY A 242 -9.20 -19.53 -2.40
CA GLY A 242 -9.10 -19.02 -1.04
C GLY A 242 -10.28 -18.14 -0.67
N THR A 243 -10.79 -18.27 0.56
CA THR A 243 -11.92 -17.49 1.07
C THR A 243 -11.63 -16.90 2.44
N PRO A 244 -12.25 -15.77 2.80
CA PRO A 244 -12.13 -15.20 4.13
C PRO A 244 -12.56 -16.14 5.26
N GLU A 245 -13.58 -16.99 5.05
CA GLU A 245 -14.06 -17.94 6.04
C GLU A 245 -13.04 -19.07 6.28
N ALA A 246 -12.36 -19.53 5.22
CA ALA A 246 -11.27 -20.48 5.36
C ALA A 246 -10.09 -19.84 6.10
N PHE A 247 -9.77 -18.60 5.77
CA PHE A 247 -8.70 -17.84 6.42
C PHE A 247 -8.99 -17.60 7.91
N GLU A 248 -10.21 -17.26 8.27
CA GLU A 248 -10.64 -17.11 9.68
C GLU A 248 -10.44 -18.40 10.49
N ARG A 249 -10.82 -19.57 9.92
CA ARG A 249 -10.61 -20.85 10.58
C ARG A 249 -9.12 -21.13 10.82
N GLU A 250 -8.30 -20.88 9.81
CA GLU A 250 -6.85 -21.09 9.88
C GLU A 250 -6.16 -20.16 10.91
N LEU A 251 -6.61 -18.90 11.04
CA LEU A 251 -6.13 -17.97 12.07
C LEU A 251 -6.46 -18.49 13.48
N LYS A 252 -7.70 -18.96 13.69
CA LYS A 252 -8.16 -19.54 14.96
C LYS A 252 -7.39 -20.80 15.34
N GLU A 253 -7.18 -21.71 14.37
CA GLU A 253 -6.43 -22.95 14.59
C GLU A 253 -4.97 -22.70 14.98
N ARG A 254 -4.36 -21.61 14.50
CA ARG A 254 -2.99 -21.23 14.84
C ARG A 254 -2.89 -20.42 16.14
N GLY A 255 -4.03 -20.06 16.74
CA GLY A 255 -4.09 -19.27 17.97
C GLY A 255 -3.48 -17.88 17.81
N THR A 256 -3.73 -17.21 16.67
CA THR A 256 -3.30 -15.82 16.48
C THR A 256 -4.19 -14.88 17.29
N GLU A 257 -3.59 -13.81 17.85
CA GLU A 257 -4.32 -12.73 18.53
C GLU A 257 -4.73 -11.61 17.55
N THR A 258 -4.47 -11.78 16.27
CA THR A 258 -4.74 -10.80 15.21
C THR A 258 -6.23 -10.71 14.90
N ASP A 259 -6.77 -9.51 14.89
CA ASP A 259 -8.15 -9.26 14.46
C ASP A 259 -8.28 -9.44 12.94
N LEU A 260 -9.29 -10.21 12.51
CA LEU A 260 -9.64 -10.34 11.09
C LEU A 260 -10.65 -9.26 10.69
N ARG A 261 -10.29 -8.44 9.72
CA ARG A 261 -11.21 -7.48 9.09
C ARG A 261 -11.43 -7.85 7.63
N VAL A 262 -12.58 -8.37 7.28
CA VAL A 262 -13.00 -8.59 5.89
C VAL A 262 -13.68 -7.33 5.36
N MET A 263 -13.10 -6.72 4.33
CA MET A 263 -13.66 -5.53 3.66
C MET A 263 -14.56 -5.94 2.50
N LYS A 264 -15.56 -5.10 2.22
CA LYS A 264 -16.33 -5.18 0.98
C LYS A 264 -15.62 -4.41 -0.13
N ILE A 265 -15.79 -4.83 -1.38
CA ILE A 265 -15.24 -4.13 -2.54
C ILE A 265 -15.85 -2.72 -2.62
N GLY A 266 -14.99 -1.71 -2.74
CA GLY A 266 -15.36 -0.29 -2.69
C GLY A 266 -15.59 0.26 -1.29
N GLU A 267 -15.42 -0.54 -0.24
CA GLU A 267 -15.55 -0.06 1.15
C GLU A 267 -14.34 0.79 1.54
N THR A 268 -14.62 1.89 2.23
CA THR A 268 -13.61 2.69 2.93
C THR A 268 -13.77 2.50 4.43
N ILE A 269 -12.67 2.17 5.11
CA ILE A 269 -12.61 2.10 6.58
C ILE A 269 -11.68 3.18 7.12
N LEU A 270 -11.87 3.55 8.39
CA LEU A 270 -11.01 4.46 9.11
C LEU A 270 -10.05 3.66 10.00
N LEU A 271 -8.78 4.00 9.91
CA LEU A 271 -7.71 3.41 10.70
C LEU A 271 -7.14 4.52 11.60
N GLY A 272 -7.38 4.40 12.90
CA GLY A 272 -6.83 5.33 13.89
C GLY A 272 -5.30 5.22 14.00
N ALA A 273 -4.67 6.23 14.59
CA ALA A 273 -3.29 6.13 15.06
C ALA A 273 -3.16 5.03 16.12
N ALA A 274 -2.03 4.32 16.10
CA ALA A 274 -1.71 3.25 17.06
C ALA A 274 -1.39 3.80 18.46
#